data_1ca6278ef6b52d1f15aee4f9d64be1c8
#
_entry.id   1ca6278ef6b52d1f15aee4f9d64be1c8
#
_cell.length_a   1.000
_cell.length_b   1.000
_cell.length_c   1.000
_cell.angle_alpha   90.00
_cell.angle_beta   90.00
_cell.angle_gamma   90.00
#
_symmetry.space_group_name_H-M   'P 1'
#
loop_
_entity.id
_entity.type
_entity.pdbx_description
1 polymer ?
#
loop_
_entity_poly.entity_id
_entity_poly.type
_entity_poly.pdbx_seq_one_letter_code
_entity_poly.pdbx_strand_id
1 'polypeptide(L)'
;MNLIKKLTGFCAIAWLSSSAFAADMGDDPWLRKVMSEFEYLQEDGEGVLEWDIDAWYGRDLRKFWLKSSGEYAGSEVETANIELVYSRAVSAYWDQQYGLRQDFSADDAVDTRTWISYGFIGTAPYFISVDARLFIGEDTSSQLLIELERELMLTQEWVLTPELDIIANGRSNEQYQEGSGLAEIELGLRLGYEHEGNRKFQPFIGLTARQRFGATRSVAKRQGRDSSSVEAMIGIHSWF
;
A
#
# COMPACT_ATOMS: atom_id res chain seq x y z
N MET A 1 -25.72 -12.15 -0.51
CA MET A 1 -25.85 -11.30 0.70
C MET A 1 -24.43 -10.95 1.09
N ASN A 2 -24.00 -9.80 0.54
CA ASN A 2 -22.60 -9.43 0.37
C ASN A 2 -21.80 -9.38 1.67
N LEU A 3 -20.63 -10.00 1.68
CA LEU A 3 -19.68 -9.99 2.81
C LEU A 3 -19.27 -8.54 3.15
N ILE A 4 -19.15 -7.69 2.14
CA ILE A 4 -18.76 -6.27 2.23
C ILE A 4 -19.78 -5.45 3.05
N LYS A 5 -21.10 -5.69 2.90
CA LYS A 5 -22.12 -5.01 3.72
C LYS A 5 -22.07 -5.36 5.22
N LYS A 6 -21.26 -6.37 5.62
CA LYS A 6 -20.99 -6.69 7.02
C LYS A 6 -19.69 -6.12 7.56
N LEU A 7 -18.82 -5.57 6.69
CA LEU A 7 -17.57 -4.92 7.12
C LEU A 7 -17.75 -3.45 7.55
N THR A 8 -18.87 -2.81 7.22
CA THR A 8 -19.18 -1.42 7.62
C THR A 8 -19.31 -1.17 9.13
N GLY A 9 -19.00 -2.15 9.97
CA GLY A 9 -19.04 -2.05 11.43
C GLY A 9 -17.68 -2.21 12.15
N PHE A 10 -16.56 -2.34 11.43
CA PHE A 10 -15.29 -2.72 12.05
C PHE A 10 -14.16 -1.68 11.90
N CYS A 11 -14.49 -0.39 11.96
CA CYS A 11 -13.50 0.62 12.32
C CYS A 11 -13.43 0.73 13.86
N ALA A 12 -13.18 -0.36 14.53
CA ALA A 12 -12.66 -0.34 15.89
C ALA A 12 -11.15 -0.13 15.79
N ILE A 13 -10.72 1.13 15.83
CA ILE A 13 -9.33 1.49 16.15
C ILE A 13 -9.03 0.82 17.49
N ALA A 14 -8.44 -0.36 17.44
CA ALA A 14 -7.91 -1.01 18.62
C ALA A 14 -6.75 -0.14 19.10
N TRP A 15 -7.01 0.67 20.09
CA TRP A 15 -5.97 1.31 20.90
C TRP A 15 -5.17 0.19 21.57
N LEU A 16 -4.19 -0.33 20.86
CA LEU A 16 -3.18 -1.21 21.43
C LEU A 16 -2.28 -0.33 22.29
N SER A 17 -2.71 -0.13 23.56
CA SER A 17 -1.85 0.42 24.57
C SER A 17 -0.54 -0.37 24.58
N SER A 18 0.54 0.28 24.22
CA SER A 18 1.89 -0.27 24.31
C SER A 18 2.24 -0.48 25.78
N SER A 19 1.88 -1.64 26.35
CA SER A 19 2.54 -2.11 27.55
C SER A 19 3.99 -2.41 27.16
N ALA A 20 4.91 -1.60 27.63
CA ALA A 20 6.33 -1.89 27.60
C ALA A 20 6.55 -3.14 28.47
N PHE A 21 6.59 -4.31 27.84
CA PHE A 21 7.15 -5.47 28.49
C PHE A 21 8.66 -5.22 28.60
N ALA A 22 9.21 -5.30 29.82
CA ALA A 22 10.63 -5.32 30.03
C ALA A 22 11.21 -6.41 29.13
N ALA A 23 12.04 -6.01 28.17
CA ALA A 23 12.66 -6.93 27.23
C ALA A 23 13.46 -7.94 28.03
N ASP A 24 13.15 -9.22 27.86
CA ASP A 24 14.06 -10.29 28.18
C ASP A 24 15.37 -9.99 27.42
N MET A 25 16.49 -9.91 28.13
CA MET A 25 17.81 -9.58 27.59
C MET A 25 18.37 -10.74 26.74
N GLY A 26 17.53 -11.36 25.93
CA GLY A 26 17.92 -12.32 24.90
C GLY A 26 18.46 -11.61 23.67
N ASP A 27 19.44 -12.21 23.00
CA ASP A 27 20.09 -11.64 21.79
C ASP A 27 19.16 -11.43 20.59
N ASP A 28 17.87 -11.86 20.65
CA ASP A 28 16.90 -11.80 19.55
C ASP A 28 15.46 -11.59 20.09
N PRO A 29 15.09 -10.38 20.51
CA PRO A 29 13.76 -10.10 21.10
C PRO A 29 12.64 -10.16 20.04
N TRP A 30 11.44 -10.46 20.51
CA TRP A 30 10.24 -10.30 19.72
C TRP A 30 9.87 -8.82 19.60
N LEU A 31 9.67 -8.36 18.37
CA LEU A 31 9.36 -6.98 18.03
C LEU A 31 8.03 -6.90 17.29
N ARG A 32 7.41 -5.73 17.32
CA ARG A 32 6.19 -5.42 16.57
C ARG A 32 6.21 -3.98 16.13
N LYS A 33 5.60 -3.71 14.99
CA LYS A 33 5.35 -2.36 14.50
C LYS A 33 4.02 -2.35 13.75
N VAL A 34 3.29 -1.27 13.88
CA VAL A 34 2.12 -0.96 13.06
C VAL A 34 2.39 0.38 12.38
N MET A 35 2.23 0.43 11.09
CA MET A 35 2.28 1.63 10.27
C MET A 35 0.92 1.80 9.65
N SER A 36 0.43 3.01 9.56
CA SER A 36 -0.84 3.30 8.92
C SER A 36 -0.77 4.65 8.22
N GLU A 37 -1.33 4.69 7.05
CA GLU A 37 -1.47 5.86 6.24
C GLU A 37 -2.92 6.00 5.82
N PHE A 38 -3.43 7.21 5.90
CA PHE A 38 -4.75 7.57 5.45
C PHE A 38 -4.63 8.82 4.60
N GLU A 39 -5.15 8.76 3.39
CA GLU A 39 -5.12 9.84 2.42
C GLU A 39 -6.53 10.20 1.98
N TYR A 40 -6.77 11.49 1.82
CA TYR A 40 -7.97 12.00 1.20
C TYR A 40 -7.58 12.75 -0.07
N LEU A 41 -8.11 12.31 -1.17
CA LEU A 41 -7.92 12.91 -2.48
C LEU A 41 -9.26 13.16 -3.17
N GLN A 42 -9.24 13.94 -4.23
CA GLN A 42 -10.43 14.20 -5.04
C GLN A 42 -10.18 13.66 -6.45
N GLU A 43 -10.84 12.56 -6.77
CA GLU A 43 -10.78 11.91 -8.10
C GLU A 43 -12.11 12.16 -8.82
N ASP A 44 -12.07 12.65 -10.07
CA ASP A 44 -13.22 12.95 -10.93
C ASP A 44 -14.35 13.77 -10.27
N GLY A 45 -14.02 14.58 -9.25
CA GLY A 45 -14.96 15.42 -8.51
C GLY A 45 -15.62 14.73 -7.30
N GLU A 46 -15.29 13.49 -7.05
CA GLU A 46 -15.69 12.73 -5.85
C GLU A 46 -14.53 12.65 -4.85
N GLY A 47 -14.87 12.65 -3.55
CA GLY A 47 -13.88 12.48 -2.49
C GLY A 47 -13.59 11.00 -2.28
N VAL A 48 -12.32 10.62 -2.35
CA VAL A 48 -11.83 9.28 -2.10
C VAL A 48 -10.97 9.28 -0.86
N LEU A 49 -11.21 8.35 0.05
CA LEU A 49 -10.35 8.07 1.21
C LEU A 49 -9.63 6.75 0.96
N GLU A 50 -8.31 6.83 0.87
CA GLU A 50 -7.44 5.67 0.77
C GLU A 50 -6.83 5.34 2.13
N TRP A 51 -6.59 4.05 2.36
CA TRP A 51 -5.83 3.59 3.52
C TRP A 51 -4.78 2.57 3.13
N ASP A 52 -3.66 2.64 3.81
CA ASP A 52 -2.63 1.59 3.82
C ASP A 52 -2.24 1.28 5.27
N ILE A 53 -2.32 0.03 5.67
CA ILE A 53 -2.02 -0.42 7.03
C ILE A 53 -1.11 -1.63 6.95
N ASP A 54 0.08 -1.48 7.51
CA ASP A 54 1.10 -2.51 7.62
C ASP A 54 1.38 -2.83 9.09
N ALA A 55 1.15 -4.05 9.49
CA ALA A 55 1.47 -4.53 10.83
C ALA A 55 2.41 -5.73 10.76
N TRP A 56 3.49 -5.71 11.52
CA TRP A 56 4.36 -6.88 11.60
C TRP A 56 4.67 -7.28 13.04
N TYR A 57 4.90 -8.58 13.19
CA TYR A 57 5.31 -9.21 14.41
C TYR A 57 6.37 -10.26 14.12
N GLY A 58 7.47 -10.25 14.86
CA GLY A 58 8.54 -11.22 14.64
C GLY A 58 9.82 -10.86 15.36
N ARG A 59 10.88 -11.42 14.85
CA ARG A 59 12.26 -11.15 15.27
C ARG A 59 13.01 -10.43 14.16
N ASP A 60 14.21 -9.96 14.45
CA ASP A 60 15.02 -9.17 13.53
C ASP A 60 15.13 -9.80 12.12
N LEU A 61 15.39 -11.11 12.06
CA LEU A 61 15.60 -11.82 10.79
C LEU A 61 14.36 -12.49 10.19
N ARG A 62 13.22 -12.52 10.92
CA ARG A 62 11.99 -13.20 10.50
C ARG A 62 10.77 -12.50 11.04
N LYS A 63 9.88 -12.07 10.14
CA LYS A 63 8.68 -11.30 10.49
C LYS A 63 7.47 -11.89 9.78
N PHE A 64 6.33 -11.81 10.43
CA PHE A 64 5.02 -12.02 9.82
C PHE A 64 4.36 -10.66 9.69
N TRP A 65 3.86 -10.36 8.51
CA TRP A 65 3.18 -9.11 8.20
C TRP A 65 1.71 -9.39 7.93
N LEU A 66 0.89 -8.47 8.36
CA LEU A 66 -0.49 -8.29 7.94
C LEU A 66 -0.55 -6.93 7.27
N LYS A 67 -0.85 -6.92 5.97
CA LYS A 67 -0.99 -5.72 5.17
C LYS A 67 -2.45 -5.57 4.75
N SER A 68 -2.96 -4.36 4.70
CA SER A 68 -4.31 -4.06 4.20
C SER A 68 -4.32 -2.69 3.56
N SER A 69 -4.77 -2.60 2.32
CA SER A 69 -5.02 -1.33 1.66
C SER A 69 -6.39 -1.33 0.99
N GLY A 70 -6.90 -0.15 0.68
CA GLY A 70 -8.17 -0.01 -0.04
C GLY A 70 -8.65 1.42 -0.14
N GLU A 71 -9.80 1.56 -0.79
CA GLU A 71 -10.42 2.83 -1.15
C GLU A 71 -11.87 2.87 -0.66
N TYR A 72 -12.25 4.01 -0.12
CA TYR A 72 -13.62 4.31 0.29
C TYR A 72 -14.11 5.55 -0.46
N ALA A 73 -15.09 5.35 -1.31
CA ALA A 73 -15.75 6.42 -2.07
C ALA A 73 -17.26 6.17 -2.14
N GLY A 74 -18.05 7.16 -2.48
CA GLY A 74 -19.49 7.01 -2.69
C GLY A 74 -20.27 6.44 -1.50
N SER A 75 -19.74 6.46 -0.27
CA SER A 75 -20.31 5.88 0.97
C SER A 75 -20.14 4.36 1.13
N GLU A 76 -19.25 3.73 0.38
CA GLU A 76 -18.91 2.31 0.52
C GLU A 76 -17.41 2.07 0.25
N VAL A 77 -16.93 0.91 0.68
CA VAL A 77 -15.57 0.45 0.35
C VAL A 77 -15.60 -0.05 -1.09
N GLU A 78 -14.98 0.67 -2.02
CA GLU A 78 -14.93 0.30 -3.43
C GLU A 78 -14.00 -0.88 -3.66
N THR A 79 -12.79 -0.77 -3.14
CA THR A 79 -11.78 -1.82 -3.22
C THR A 79 -11.12 -2.02 -1.87
N ALA A 80 -10.72 -3.24 -1.56
CA ALA A 80 -9.93 -3.55 -0.39
C ALA A 80 -9.08 -4.79 -0.64
N ASN A 81 -7.94 -4.87 0.00
CA ASN A 81 -7.17 -6.11 0.04
C ASN A 81 -6.67 -6.42 1.45
N ILE A 82 -6.37 -7.68 1.67
CA ILE A 82 -5.69 -8.17 2.87
C ILE A 82 -4.60 -9.12 2.41
N GLU A 83 -3.38 -8.93 2.89
CA GLU A 83 -2.24 -9.78 2.59
C GLU A 83 -1.55 -10.25 3.86
N LEU A 84 -1.29 -11.56 3.93
CA LEU A 84 -0.47 -12.19 4.96
C LEU A 84 0.89 -12.51 4.37
N VAL A 85 1.97 -11.98 4.94
CA VAL A 85 3.32 -12.12 4.39
C VAL A 85 4.28 -12.67 5.44
N TYR A 86 5.07 -13.66 5.04
CA TYR A 86 6.24 -14.09 5.75
C TYR A 86 7.48 -13.43 5.15
N SER A 87 8.25 -12.73 5.97
CA SER A 87 9.46 -12.00 5.60
C SER A 87 10.68 -12.62 6.27
N ARG A 88 11.75 -12.79 5.50
CA ARG A 88 13.03 -13.33 5.96
C ARG A 88 14.17 -12.46 5.45
N ALA A 89 15.04 -12.01 6.36
CA ALA A 89 16.25 -11.30 5.99
C ALA A 89 17.19 -12.20 5.17
N VAL A 90 17.60 -11.69 4.00
CA VAL A 90 18.58 -12.33 3.11
C VAL A 90 19.89 -11.54 3.05
N SER A 91 19.87 -10.28 3.48
CA SER A 91 21.07 -9.44 3.69
C SER A 91 20.77 -8.40 4.78
N ALA A 92 21.75 -7.54 5.08
CA ALA A 92 21.57 -6.47 6.07
C ALA A 92 20.50 -5.43 5.68
N TYR A 93 20.17 -5.32 4.40
CA TYR A 93 19.27 -4.28 3.87
C TYR A 93 18.08 -4.86 3.11
N TRP A 94 17.96 -6.18 2.98
CA TRP A 94 16.94 -6.82 2.16
C TRP A 94 16.30 -8.00 2.86
N ASP A 95 14.98 -7.97 2.89
CA ASP A 95 14.13 -9.08 3.27
C ASP A 95 13.48 -9.68 2.01
N GLN A 96 13.44 -11.00 1.95
CA GLN A 96 12.67 -11.75 0.98
C GLN A 96 11.30 -12.07 1.55
N GLN A 97 10.25 -11.87 0.77
CA GLN A 97 8.87 -11.98 1.19
C GLN A 97 8.10 -13.03 0.39
N TYR A 98 7.19 -13.72 1.07
CA TYR A 98 6.23 -14.68 0.52
C TYR A 98 4.87 -14.39 1.14
N GLY A 99 3.83 -14.23 0.33
CA GLY A 99 2.53 -13.85 0.85
C GLY A 99 1.35 -14.53 0.17
N LEU A 100 0.20 -14.35 0.80
CA LEU A 100 -1.13 -14.65 0.28
C LEU A 100 -1.99 -13.40 0.40
N ARG A 101 -2.48 -12.89 -0.71
CA ARG A 101 -3.33 -11.71 -0.78
C ARG A 101 -4.72 -12.09 -1.27
N GLN A 102 -5.72 -11.45 -0.70
CA GLN A 102 -7.11 -11.53 -1.10
C GLN A 102 -7.61 -10.13 -1.44
N ASP A 103 -8.09 -9.95 -2.69
CA ASP A 103 -8.70 -8.71 -3.14
C ASP A 103 -10.22 -8.81 -3.06
N PHE A 104 -10.86 -7.71 -2.68
CA PHE A 104 -12.30 -7.54 -2.58
C PHE A 104 -12.72 -6.30 -3.38
N SER A 105 -13.88 -6.36 -4.02
CA SER A 105 -14.51 -5.22 -4.68
C SER A 105 -15.96 -5.08 -4.23
N ALA A 106 -16.46 -3.84 -4.18
CA ALA A 106 -17.87 -3.56 -3.98
C ALA A 106 -18.71 -3.86 -5.23
N ASP A 107 -18.10 -3.81 -6.41
CA ASP A 107 -18.78 -4.15 -7.67
C ASP A 107 -19.11 -5.65 -7.72
N ASP A 108 -20.41 -5.96 -7.71
CA ASP A 108 -20.90 -7.35 -7.78
C ASP A 108 -20.49 -8.06 -9.09
N ALA A 109 -20.03 -7.33 -10.10
CA ALA A 109 -19.52 -7.88 -11.36
C ALA A 109 -18.03 -8.29 -11.27
N VAL A 110 -17.34 -7.91 -10.20
CA VAL A 110 -15.92 -8.21 -9.97
C VAL A 110 -15.80 -9.27 -8.88
N ASP A 111 -15.31 -10.45 -9.25
CA ASP A 111 -15.10 -11.53 -8.31
C ASP A 111 -13.95 -11.24 -7.34
N THR A 112 -14.04 -11.76 -6.14
CA THR A 112 -12.94 -11.80 -5.18
C THR A 112 -11.78 -12.59 -5.76
N ARG A 113 -10.54 -12.08 -5.66
CA ARG A 113 -9.37 -12.70 -6.28
C ARG A 113 -8.28 -13.01 -5.26
N THR A 114 -7.73 -14.22 -5.35
CA THR A 114 -6.65 -14.69 -4.49
C THR A 114 -5.32 -14.68 -5.25
N TRP A 115 -4.26 -14.22 -4.58
CA TRP A 115 -2.92 -14.13 -5.11
C TRP A 115 -1.90 -14.80 -4.19
N ILE A 116 -0.93 -15.44 -4.80
CA ILE A 116 0.33 -15.76 -4.14
C ILE A 116 1.32 -14.65 -4.48
N SER A 117 2.01 -14.11 -3.48
CA SER A 117 3.03 -13.09 -3.69
C SER A 117 4.43 -13.59 -3.35
N TYR A 118 5.39 -13.07 -4.09
CA TYR A 118 6.81 -13.25 -3.87
C TYR A 118 7.55 -11.95 -4.18
N GLY A 119 8.46 -11.54 -3.29
CA GLY A 119 9.16 -10.29 -3.52
C GLY A 119 10.30 -10.02 -2.57
N PHE A 120 10.78 -8.79 -2.67
CA PHE A 120 11.84 -8.26 -1.83
C PHE A 120 11.44 -6.88 -1.34
N ILE A 121 11.63 -6.64 -0.04
CA ILE A 121 11.53 -5.32 0.57
C ILE A 121 12.88 -4.95 1.18
N GLY A 122 13.26 -3.69 1.06
CA GLY A 122 14.54 -3.27 1.64
C GLY A 122 14.93 -1.85 1.31
N THR A 123 16.19 -1.53 1.56
CA THR A 123 16.75 -0.21 1.31
C THR A 123 17.88 -0.31 0.31
N ALA A 124 17.68 0.31 -0.84
CA ALA A 124 18.69 0.49 -1.88
C ALA A 124 19.67 1.63 -1.54
N PRO A 125 20.79 1.78 -2.28
CA PRO A 125 21.69 2.92 -2.13
C PRO A 125 20.93 4.25 -2.16
N TYR A 126 21.47 5.25 -1.46
CA TYR A 126 20.88 6.59 -1.28
C TYR A 126 19.61 6.59 -0.41
N PHE A 127 19.42 5.56 0.43
CA PHE A 127 18.26 5.43 1.34
C PHE A 127 16.91 5.41 0.61
N ILE A 128 16.87 4.77 -0.55
CA ILE A 128 15.62 4.52 -1.28
C ILE A 128 14.99 3.25 -0.70
N SER A 129 13.82 3.38 -0.10
CA SER A 129 12.96 2.25 0.25
C SER A 129 12.43 1.61 -1.03
N VAL A 130 12.48 0.29 -1.11
CA VAL A 130 12.01 -0.49 -2.25
C VAL A 130 11.13 -1.61 -1.77
N ASP A 131 9.92 -1.72 -2.31
CA ASP A 131 9.08 -2.92 -2.24
C ASP A 131 8.82 -3.40 -3.66
N ALA A 132 9.32 -4.59 -4.02
CA ALA A 132 9.18 -5.15 -5.34
C ALA A 132 8.57 -6.55 -5.25
N ARG A 133 7.33 -6.71 -5.73
CA ARG A 133 6.53 -7.93 -5.56
C ARG A 133 5.94 -8.41 -6.87
N LEU A 134 6.02 -9.71 -7.06
CA LEU A 134 5.32 -10.45 -8.11
C LEU A 134 4.13 -11.18 -7.49
N PHE A 135 2.95 -10.95 -8.04
CA PHE A 135 1.70 -11.61 -7.69
C PHE A 135 1.31 -12.60 -8.78
N ILE A 136 0.84 -13.77 -8.39
CA ILE A 136 0.30 -14.80 -9.30
C ILE A 136 -1.09 -15.17 -8.79
N GLY A 137 -2.12 -14.85 -9.58
CA GLY A 137 -3.52 -15.10 -9.27
C GLY A 137 -3.98 -16.51 -9.66
N GLU A 138 -5.08 -16.94 -9.08
CA GLU A 138 -5.69 -18.25 -9.34
C GLU A 138 -6.20 -18.44 -10.78
N ASP A 139 -6.51 -17.34 -11.47
CA ASP A 139 -6.95 -17.28 -12.88
C ASP A 139 -5.77 -17.21 -13.88
N THR A 140 -4.55 -17.52 -13.44
CA THR A 140 -3.29 -17.38 -14.22
C THR A 140 -2.91 -15.93 -14.52
N SER A 141 -3.53 -14.95 -13.91
CA SER A 141 -3.09 -13.56 -13.93
C SER A 141 -1.77 -13.41 -13.20
N SER A 142 -0.96 -12.46 -13.63
CA SER A 142 0.25 -12.08 -12.91
C SER A 142 0.40 -10.57 -12.92
N GLN A 143 0.93 -10.03 -11.82
CA GLN A 143 1.15 -8.60 -11.65
C GLN A 143 2.52 -8.38 -11.00
N LEU A 144 3.28 -7.45 -11.53
CA LEU A 144 4.49 -6.93 -10.90
C LEU A 144 4.17 -5.55 -10.35
N LEU A 145 4.45 -5.35 -9.07
CA LEU A 145 4.38 -4.09 -8.36
C LEU A 145 5.79 -3.70 -7.91
N ILE A 146 6.18 -2.46 -8.16
CA ILE A 146 7.44 -1.88 -7.67
C ILE A 146 7.10 -0.53 -7.08
N GLU A 147 7.37 -0.38 -5.80
CA GLU A 147 7.18 0.86 -5.04
C GLU A 147 8.56 1.36 -4.60
N LEU A 148 8.84 2.62 -4.88
CA LEU A 148 10.08 3.29 -4.53
C LEU A 148 9.75 4.57 -3.78
N GLU A 149 10.35 4.73 -2.62
CA GLU A 149 10.13 5.89 -1.77
C GLU A 149 11.46 6.40 -1.21
N ARG A 150 11.54 7.70 -0.97
CA ARG A 150 12.69 8.28 -0.29
C ARG A 150 12.31 9.47 0.57
N GLU A 151 12.55 9.35 1.86
CA GLU A 151 12.42 10.49 2.78
C GLU A 151 13.61 11.44 2.68
N LEU A 152 13.33 12.72 2.45
CA LEU A 152 14.29 13.81 2.40
C LEU A 152 13.97 14.82 3.50
N MET A 153 14.75 14.83 4.57
CA MET A 153 14.59 15.81 5.64
C MET A 153 15.03 17.20 5.15
N LEU A 154 14.06 18.08 4.88
CA LEU A 154 14.33 19.47 4.51
C LEU A 154 14.75 20.30 5.74
N THR A 155 14.13 20.00 6.89
CA THR A 155 14.46 20.55 8.20
C THR A 155 14.30 19.43 9.24
N GLN A 156 14.39 19.74 10.53
CA GLN A 156 14.14 18.77 11.61
C GLN A 156 12.65 18.36 11.73
N GLU A 157 11.75 19.13 11.12
CA GLU A 157 10.30 18.94 11.21
C GLU A 157 9.64 18.68 9.84
N TRP A 158 10.26 19.13 8.75
CA TRP A 158 9.69 18.98 7.40
C TRP A 158 10.40 17.90 6.61
N VAL A 159 9.64 16.93 6.15
CA VAL A 159 10.10 15.81 5.34
C VAL A 159 9.43 15.86 3.98
N LEU A 160 10.22 15.83 2.92
CA LEU A 160 9.76 15.71 1.55
C LEU A 160 9.95 14.27 1.10
N THR A 161 8.88 13.63 0.66
CA THR A 161 8.89 12.22 0.24
C THR A 161 8.46 12.11 -1.22
N PRO A 162 9.40 12.00 -2.17
CA PRO A 162 9.11 11.55 -3.53
C PRO A 162 8.86 10.04 -3.56
N GLU A 163 7.89 9.64 -4.37
CA GLU A 163 7.44 8.27 -4.55
C GLU A 163 7.31 7.93 -6.03
N LEU A 164 7.51 6.67 -6.35
CA LEU A 164 7.32 6.12 -7.68
C LEU A 164 6.78 4.70 -7.59
N ASP A 165 5.58 4.51 -8.15
CA ASP A 165 4.95 3.20 -8.25
C ASP A 165 4.85 2.76 -9.70
N ILE A 166 5.15 1.49 -9.94
CA ILE A 166 5.12 0.88 -11.26
C ILE A 166 4.32 -0.41 -11.18
N ILE A 167 3.27 -0.50 -11.99
CA ILE A 167 2.44 -1.68 -12.12
C ILE A 167 2.55 -2.24 -13.52
N ALA A 168 2.84 -3.54 -13.63
CA ALA A 168 2.82 -4.26 -14.89
C ALA A 168 2.06 -5.57 -14.76
N ASN A 169 1.15 -5.84 -15.72
CA ASN A 169 0.32 -7.04 -15.71
C ASN A 169 0.76 -8.01 -16.81
N GLY A 170 0.82 -9.30 -16.49
CA GLY A 170 1.19 -10.34 -17.46
C GLY A 170 0.06 -10.64 -18.46
N ARG A 171 -1.19 -10.36 -18.10
CA ARG A 171 -2.39 -10.65 -18.90
C ARG A 171 -3.39 -9.52 -18.84
N SER A 172 -4.13 -9.32 -19.94
CA SER A 172 -5.30 -8.43 -19.92
C SER A 172 -6.50 -9.16 -19.32
N ASN A 173 -7.22 -8.47 -18.43
CA ASN A 173 -8.47 -8.92 -17.87
C ASN A 173 -9.45 -7.74 -17.78
N GLU A 174 -10.46 -7.72 -18.64
CA GLU A 174 -11.39 -6.60 -18.73
C GLU A 174 -12.31 -6.50 -17.50
N GLN A 175 -12.59 -7.61 -16.82
CA GLN A 175 -13.37 -7.65 -15.58
C GLN A 175 -12.69 -6.84 -14.47
N TYR A 176 -11.38 -6.94 -14.37
CA TYR A 176 -10.56 -6.20 -13.39
C TYR A 176 -9.95 -4.92 -13.97
N GLN A 177 -10.35 -4.55 -15.20
CA GLN A 177 -9.87 -3.35 -15.90
C GLN A 177 -8.36 -3.35 -16.14
N GLU A 178 -7.74 -4.50 -16.17
CA GLU A 178 -6.31 -4.70 -16.34
C GLU A 178 -5.97 -4.89 -17.81
N GLY A 179 -4.92 -4.21 -18.25
CA GLY A 179 -4.30 -4.44 -19.56
C GLY A 179 -2.92 -5.04 -19.40
N SER A 180 -2.53 -5.95 -20.29
CA SER A 180 -1.22 -6.60 -20.27
C SER A 180 -0.06 -5.63 -20.59
N GLY A 181 1.11 -5.90 -20.02
CA GLY A 181 2.32 -5.10 -20.12
C GLY A 181 2.42 -4.05 -19.02
N LEU A 182 3.18 -2.98 -19.27
CA LEU A 182 3.21 -1.83 -18.37
C LEU A 182 1.80 -1.25 -18.28
N ALA A 183 1.22 -1.31 -17.08
CA ALA A 183 -0.15 -0.91 -16.83
C ALA A 183 -0.22 0.56 -16.39
N GLU A 184 0.56 0.91 -15.37
CA GLU A 184 0.50 2.22 -14.73
C GLU A 184 1.86 2.62 -14.17
N ILE A 185 2.12 3.92 -14.18
CA ILE A 185 3.18 4.58 -13.40
C ILE A 185 2.50 5.70 -12.63
N GLU A 186 2.80 5.75 -11.34
CA GLU A 186 2.39 6.83 -10.46
C GLU A 186 3.62 7.51 -9.86
N LEU A 187 3.57 8.83 -9.82
CA LEU A 187 4.59 9.69 -9.21
C LEU A 187 3.93 10.48 -8.09
N GLY A 188 4.36 10.22 -6.87
CA GLY A 188 3.94 10.94 -5.67
C GLY A 188 4.99 11.95 -5.20
N LEU A 189 4.52 13.03 -4.60
CA LEU A 189 5.36 13.97 -3.88
C LEU A 189 4.60 14.46 -2.65
N ARG A 190 5.06 14.06 -1.46
CA ARG A 190 4.44 14.42 -0.19
C ARG A 190 5.34 15.36 0.60
N LEU A 191 4.74 16.32 1.29
CA LEU A 191 5.39 17.20 2.26
C LEU A 191 4.76 16.97 3.63
N GLY A 192 5.47 16.22 4.46
CA GLY A 192 5.07 15.84 5.81
C GLY A 192 5.63 16.77 6.88
N TYR A 193 4.89 16.91 7.97
CA TYR A 193 5.30 17.68 9.13
C TYR A 193 5.43 16.77 10.36
N GLU A 194 6.64 16.68 10.91
CA GLU A 194 6.95 15.96 12.15
C GLU A 194 7.08 16.92 13.32
N HIS A 195 6.16 16.84 14.28
CA HIS A 195 6.25 17.66 15.49
C HIS A 195 7.33 17.12 16.43
N GLU A 196 8.19 18.00 16.96
CA GLU A 196 9.33 17.63 17.85
C GLU A 196 8.93 16.75 19.04
N GLY A 197 7.73 16.93 19.59
CA GLY A 197 7.24 16.16 20.74
C GLY A 197 6.56 14.84 20.39
N ASN A 198 6.20 14.62 19.12
CA ASN A 198 5.46 13.43 18.69
C ASN A 198 5.65 13.12 17.21
N ARG A 199 6.72 12.44 16.89
CA ARG A 199 7.05 12.01 15.52
C ARG A 199 6.25 10.79 15.04
N LYS A 200 5.38 10.24 15.88
CA LYS A 200 4.55 9.08 15.51
C LYS A 200 3.39 9.43 14.58
N PHE A 201 3.06 10.71 14.48
CA PHE A 201 2.01 11.24 13.63
C PHE A 201 2.60 12.30 12.72
N GLN A 202 2.55 12.05 11.44
CA GLN A 202 3.05 12.92 10.40
C GLN A 202 1.90 13.29 9.46
N PRO A 203 1.18 14.40 9.71
CA PRO A 203 0.27 14.94 8.71
C PRO A 203 1.06 15.42 7.50
N PHE A 204 0.49 15.26 6.31
CA PHE A 204 1.12 15.67 5.07
C PHE A 204 0.11 16.24 4.08
N ILE A 205 0.63 16.98 3.12
CA ILE A 205 -0.04 17.37 1.89
C ILE A 205 0.79 16.87 0.73
N GLY A 206 0.17 16.53 -0.39
CA GLY A 206 0.90 16.00 -1.53
C GLY A 206 0.19 16.19 -2.85
N LEU A 207 0.90 15.78 -3.88
CA LEU A 207 0.42 15.67 -5.25
C LEU A 207 0.78 14.30 -5.77
N THR A 208 -0.14 13.66 -6.45
CA THR A 208 0.11 12.43 -7.21
C THR A 208 -0.18 12.66 -8.68
N ALA A 209 0.60 12.05 -9.55
CA ALA A 209 0.43 12.08 -11.00
C ALA A 209 0.45 10.65 -11.53
N ARG A 210 -0.70 10.17 -11.99
CA ARG A 210 -0.93 8.82 -12.47
C ARG A 210 -0.99 8.79 -13.99
N GLN A 211 -0.31 7.84 -14.61
CA GLN A 211 -0.35 7.62 -16.05
C GLN A 211 -0.56 6.15 -16.38
N ARG A 212 -1.65 5.84 -17.08
CA ARG A 212 -1.97 4.51 -17.61
C ARG A 212 -1.37 4.30 -18.99
N PHE A 213 -0.85 3.09 -19.26
CA PHE A 213 -0.14 2.75 -20.49
C PHE A 213 -0.80 1.57 -21.24
N GLY A 214 -0.38 1.37 -22.48
CA GLY A 214 -0.66 0.18 -23.28
C GLY A 214 -2.13 -0.23 -23.33
N ALA A 215 -2.38 -1.48 -23.01
CA ALA A 215 -3.72 -2.07 -23.02
C ALA A 215 -4.59 -1.50 -21.89
N THR A 216 -4.02 -1.21 -20.71
CA THR A 216 -4.74 -0.59 -19.57
C THR A 216 -5.31 0.77 -19.97
N ARG A 217 -4.53 1.61 -20.65
CA ARG A 217 -4.99 2.89 -21.20
C ARG A 217 -6.17 2.70 -22.17
N SER A 218 -6.10 1.65 -22.98
CA SER A 218 -7.18 1.38 -23.96
C SER A 218 -8.47 0.92 -23.28
N VAL A 219 -8.36 0.13 -22.19
CA VAL A 219 -9.51 -0.26 -21.36
C VAL A 219 -10.12 0.95 -20.68
N ALA A 220 -9.34 1.79 -20.01
CA ALA A 220 -9.81 2.99 -19.34
C ALA A 220 -10.58 3.93 -20.30
N LYS A 221 -10.03 4.17 -21.49
CA LYS A 221 -10.69 5.01 -22.51
C LYS A 221 -12.03 4.45 -23.00
N ARG A 222 -12.15 3.11 -23.14
CA ARG A 222 -13.43 2.50 -23.53
C ARG A 222 -14.50 2.67 -22.45
N GLN A 223 -14.11 2.79 -21.20
CA GLN A 223 -14.98 3.00 -20.05
C GLN A 223 -15.20 4.49 -19.71
N GLY A 224 -14.67 5.40 -20.54
CA GLY A 224 -14.81 6.85 -20.34
C GLY A 224 -13.95 7.43 -19.23
N ARG A 225 -12.96 6.66 -18.72
CA ARG A 225 -12.04 7.13 -17.69
C ARG A 225 -10.79 7.76 -18.31
N ASP A 226 -10.20 8.71 -17.60
CA ASP A 226 -8.98 9.37 -18.00
C ASP A 226 -7.78 8.41 -17.98
N SER A 227 -6.86 8.63 -18.91
CA SER A 227 -5.61 7.87 -19.02
C SER A 227 -4.48 8.47 -18.20
N SER A 228 -4.67 9.67 -17.69
CA SER A 228 -3.73 10.39 -16.83
C SER A 228 -4.51 11.29 -15.89
N SER A 229 -4.08 11.36 -14.64
CA SER A 229 -4.62 12.27 -13.63
C SER A 229 -3.50 12.97 -12.88
N VAL A 230 -3.81 14.13 -12.31
CA VAL A 230 -2.98 14.80 -11.31
C VAL A 230 -3.91 15.22 -10.20
N GLU A 231 -3.66 14.72 -9.01
CA GLU A 231 -4.53 14.88 -7.86
C GLU A 231 -3.77 15.50 -6.70
N ALA A 232 -4.46 16.33 -5.93
CA ALA A 232 -3.93 16.83 -4.66
C ALA A 232 -4.48 15.97 -3.53
N MET A 233 -3.60 15.63 -2.59
CA MET A 233 -3.95 14.82 -1.43
C MET A 233 -3.61 15.51 -0.11
N ILE A 234 -4.32 15.15 0.93
CA ILE A 234 -4.02 15.46 2.30
C ILE A 234 -4.12 14.16 3.10
N GLY A 235 -3.18 13.92 3.97
CA GLY A 235 -3.18 12.65 4.71
C GLY A 235 -2.45 12.72 6.03
N ILE A 236 -2.39 11.56 6.65
CA ILE A 236 -1.66 11.33 7.89
C ILE A 236 -0.97 9.97 7.82
N HIS A 237 0.34 9.99 8.03
CA HIS A 237 1.11 8.78 8.30
C HIS A 237 1.30 8.62 9.79
N SER A 238 1.18 7.39 10.31
CA SER A 238 1.45 7.12 11.71
C SER A 238 2.10 5.76 11.92
N TRP A 239 2.89 5.64 13.01
CA TRP A 239 3.53 4.38 13.37
C TRP A 239 3.60 4.16 14.88
N PHE A 240 3.52 2.89 15.31
CA PHE A 240 3.46 2.47 16.71
C PHE A 240 4.29 1.21 16.96
#